data_f433c4ae4b80082230c9ca41eea1618b
#
_entry.id   f433c4ae4b80082230c9ca41eea1618b
#
_cell.length_a   1.000
_cell.length_b   1.000
_cell.length_c   1.000
_cell.angle_alpha   90.00
_cell.angle_beta   90.00
_cell.angle_gamma   90.00
#
_symmetry.space_group_name_H-M   'P 1'
#
loop_
_entity.id
_entity.type
_entity.pdbx_description
1 polymer ?
#
loop_
_entity_poly.entity_id
_entity_poly.type
_entity_poly.pdbx_seq_one_letter_code
_entity_poly.pdbx_strand_id
1 'polypeptide(L)'
;KTGELVQLMQVFCPSFFLAVAFTGKSSSALMFYNTILFQIYLVELLVLHFLLPAVKIYGMVRVLSCLTGEDLFSEFAELLEKCIQWSLKSMIAAVSGISLIRGFLNPAIDSLKMTAAGRTLEAVPWIGDVAGGTMDVALGVAVLLKNGIGVAGMIFIAVLALIPLVEFLILAFLYQLVAALVQPVSDRRITTCISVVSSGYQLMVKVIASTTLLFVLSIALVVAVTS
;
A
#
# COMPACT_ATOMS: atom_id res chain seq x y z
N LYS A 1 -0.75 15.64 5.00
CA LYS A 1 -1.35 14.43 5.61
C LYS A 1 -1.08 13.16 4.80
N THR A 2 -1.35 13.11 3.48
CA THR A 2 -1.04 11.93 2.64
C THR A 2 0.47 11.66 2.55
N GLY A 3 1.28 12.72 2.44
CA GLY A 3 2.74 12.62 2.45
C GLY A 3 3.28 12.15 3.80
N GLU A 4 2.70 12.60 4.91
CA GLU A 4 3.06 12.15 6.26
C GLU A 4 2.76 10.67 6.46
N LEU A 5 1.61 10.17 5.95
CA LEU A 5 1.29 8.75 5.96
C LEU A 5 2.35 7.92 5.22
N VAL A 6 2.77 8.36 4.04
CA VAL A 6 3.79 7.67 3.26
C VAL A 6 5.14 7.70 3.97
N GLN A 7 5.54 8.84 4.56
CA GLN A 7 6.76 8.95 5.36
C GLN A 7 6.72 8.05 6.60
N LEU A 8 5.59 8.00 7.28
CA LEU A 8 5.42 7.14 8.46
C LEU A 8 5.54 5.66 8.08
N MET A 9 4.99 5.29 6.94
CA MET A 9 5.13 3.95 6.37
C MET A 9 6.58 3.63 5.98
N GLN A 10 7.33 4.60 5.45
CA GLN A 10 8.76 4.46 5.16
C GLN A 10 9.60 4.16 6.39
N VAL A 11 9.30 4.80 7.52
CA VAL A 11 10.04 4.59 8.78
C VAL A 11 9.62 3.29 9.45
N PHE A 12 8.33 2.96 9.41
CA PHE A 12 7.79 1.78 10.09
C PHE A 12 8.15 0.47 9.36
N CYS A 13 8.09 0.44 8.03
CA CYS A 13 8.40 -0.75 7.27
C CYS A 13 9.84 -1.27 7.45
N PRO A 14 10.91 -0.46 7.36
CA PRO A 14 12.26 -0.94 7.61
C PRO A 14 12.45 -1.48 9.02
N SER A 15 11.88 -0.82 10.03
CA SER A 15 11.98 -1.27 11.42
C SER A 15 11.30 -2.62 11.64
N PHE A 16 10.12 -2.81 11.03
CA PHE A 16 9.40 -4.08 11.05
C PHE A 16 10.18 -5.18 10.31
N PHE A 17 10.76 -4.86 9.15
CA PHE A 17 11.56 -5.82 8.39
C PHE A 17 12.86 -6.20 9.09
N LEU A 18 13.48 -5.28 9.81
CA LEU A 18 14.67 -5.56 10.61
C LEU A 18 14.33 -6.58 11.71
N ALA A 19 13.20 -6.42 12.38
CA ALA A 19 12.70 -7.39 13.36
C ALA A 19 12.43 -8.78 12.73
N VAL A 20 11.88 -8.81 11.51
CA VAL A 20 11.64 -10.05 10.75
C VAL A 20 12.95 -10.69 10.27
N ALA A 21 13.94 -9.91 9.85
CA ALA A 21 15.23 -10.40 9.39
C ALA A 21 16.03 -11.11 10.49
N PHE A 22 15.89 -10.66 11.74
CA PHE A 22 16.51 -11.35 12.90
C PHE A 22 15.91 -12.72 13.20
N THR A 23 14.68 -12.99 12.73
CA THR A 23 13.99 -14.28 12.97
C THR A 23 14.12 -15.26 11.81
N GLY A 24 14.66 -14.88 10.66
CA GLY A 24 14.69 -15.67 9.43
C GLY A 24 16.05 -16.26 9.08
N LYS A 25 16.06 -17.44 8.46
CA LYS A 25 17.25 -18.11 7.90
C LYS A 25 17.88 -17.27 6.79
N SER A 26 19.14 -16.93 6.96
CA SER A 26 19.85 -15.75 6.50
C SER A 26 20.00 -15.42 5.00
N SER A 27 19.73 -16.27 4.04
CA SER A 27 20.02 -15.95 2.62
C SER A 27 18.79 -15.55 1.80
N SER A 28 17.66 -16.23 2.01
CA SER A 28 16.40 -15.89 1.33
C SER A 28 15.77 -14.62 1.92
N ALA A 29 15.91 -14.41 3.24
CA ALA A 29 15.40 -13.23 3.94
C ALA A 29 15.98 -11.91 3.37
N LEU A 30 17.27 -11.88 3.02
CA LEU A 30 17.91 -10.70 2.44
C LEU A 30 17.39 -10.35 1.02
N MET A 31 17.15 -11.36 0.18
CA MET A 31 16.55 -11.12 -1.14
C MET A 31 15.11 -10.62 -1.03
N PHE A 32 14.33 -11.18 -0.13
CA PHE A 32 12.97 -10.73 0.14
C PHE A 32 12.94 -9.32 0.70
N TYR A 33 13.82 -9.01 1.64
CA TYR A 33 13.98 -7.68 2.21
C TYR A 33 14.22 -6.62 1.12
N ASN A 34 15.23 -6.82 0.27
CA ASN A 34 15.54 -5.88 -0.81
C ASN A 34 14.38 -5.69 -1.78
N THR A 35 13.67 -6.77 -2.11
CA THR A 35 12.55 -6.65 -3.07
C THR A 35 11.35 -5.94 -2.47
N ILE A 36 11.09 -6.10 -1.17
CA ILE A 36 10.00 -5.40 -0.50
C ILE A 36 10.34 -3.93 -0.29
N LEU A 37 11.57 -3.60 0.08
CA LEU A 37 12.04 -2.22 0.14
C LEU A 37 11.93 -1.53 -1.23
N PHE A 38 12.33 -2.23 -2.29
CA PHE A 38 12.18 -1.72 -3.65
C PHE A 38 10.72 -1.47 -4.01
N GLN A 39 9.82 -2.38 -3.65
CA GLN A 39 8.38 -2.24 -3.87
C GLN A 39 7.80 -1.04 -3.12
N ILE A 40 8.17 -0.84 -1.85
CA ILE A 40 7.73 0.30 -1.05
C ILE A 40 8.25 1.60 -1.66
N TYR A 41 9.53 1.65 -2.03
CA TYR A 41 10.13 2.80 -2.68
C TYR A 41 9.43 3.16 -4.01
N LEU A 42 9.08 2.14 -4.82
CA LEU A 42 8.38 2.34 -6.09
C LEU A 42 6.96 2.89 -5.87
N VAL A 43 6.23 2.35 -4.90
CA VAL A 43 4.90 2.85 -4.51
C VAL A 43 4.98 4.29 -4.05
N GLU A 44 5.95 4.63 -3.20
CA GLU A 44 6.18 5.97 -2.70
C GLU A 44 6.50 6.95 -3.81
N LEU A 45 7.46 6.62 -4.67
CA LEU A 45 7.86 7.46 -5.79
C LEU A 45 6.67 7.76 -6.71
N LEU A 46 5.87 6.75 -7.03
CA LEU A 46 4.67 6.91 -7.86
C LEU A 46 3.61 7.76 -7.17
N VAL A 47 3.34 7.53 -5.89
CA VAL A 47 2.31 8.29 -5.16
C VAL A 47 2.73 9.74 -4.95
N LEU A 48 3.95 10.00 -4.46
CA LEU A 48 4.39 11.35 -4.11
C LEU A 48 4.74 12.20 -5.33
N HIS A 49 5.44 11.63 -6.31
CA HIS A 49 5.96 12.38 -7.44
C HIS A 49 5.05 12.38 -8.68
N PHE A 50 4.13 11.44 -8.78
CA PHE A 50 3.24 11.35 -9.92
C PHE A 50 1.77 11.57 -9.53
N LEU A 51 1.20 10.75 -8.65
CA LEU A 51 -0.23 10.80 -8.34
C LEU A 51 -0.64 12.09 -7.63
N LEU A 52 0.07 12.51 -6.59
CA LEU A 52 -0.28 13.73 -5.84
C LEU A 52 -0.19 15.00 -6.70
N PRO A 53 0.88 15.24 -7.50
CA PRO A 53 0.89 16.35 -8.42
C PRO A 53 -0.20 16.26 -9.49
N ALA A 54 -0.43 15.06 -10.05
CA ALA A 54 -1.47 14.87 -11.07
C ALA A 54 -2.87 15.20 -10.56
N VAL A 55 -3.21 14.81 -9.33
CA VAL A 55 -4.50 15.16 -8.71
C VAL A 55 -4.62 16.66 -8.45
N LYS A 56 -3.53 17.34 -8.06
CA LYS A 56 -3.52 18.81 -7.91
C LYS A 56 -3.77 19.50 -9.24
N ILE A 57 -3.07 19.07 -10.29
CA ILE A 57 -3.25 19.62 -11.66
C ILE A 57 -4.67 19.36 -12.15
N TYR A 58 -5.19 18.14 -11.96
CA TYR A 58 -6.58 17.80 -12.28
C TYR A 58 -7.57 18.76 -11.63
N GLY A 59 -7.42 19.00 -10.30
CA GLY A 59 -8.29 19.93 -9.58
C GLY A 59 -8.22 21.35 -10.12
N MET A 60 -7.00 21.86 -10.39
CA MET A 60 -6.82 23.21 -10.96
C MET A 60 -7.43 23.35 -12.36
N VAL A 61 -7.17 22.37 -13.24
CA VAL A 61 -7.69 22.37 -14.61
C VAL A 61 -9.22 22.31 -14.63
N ARG A 62 -9.81 21.47 -13.79
CA ARG A 62 -11.27 21.35 -13.66
C ARG A 62 -11.93 22.64 -13.16
N VAL A 63 -11.36 23.27 -12.12
CA VAL A 63 -11.87 24.55 -11.62
C VAL A 63 -11.73 25.65 -12.67
N LEU A 64 -10.60 25.71 -13.36
CA LEU A 64 -10.36 26.68 -14.42
C LEU A 64 -11.37 26.50 -15.58
N SER A 65 -11.62 25.28 -16.03
CA SER A 65 -12.61 24.96 -17.06
C SER A 65 -14.01 25.41 -16.65
N CYS A 66 -14.39 25.25 -15.37
CA CYS A 66 -15.67 25.74 -14.89
C CYS A 66 -15.79 27.27 -14.90
N LEU A 67 -14.71 27.98 -14.55
CA LEU A 67 -14.69 29.45 -14.50
C LEU A 67 -14.73 30.09 -15.90
N THR A 68 -13.97 29.53 -16.83
CA THR A 68 -13.93 30.05 -18.23
C THR A 68 -15.21 29.75 -19.01
N GLY A 69 -15.93 28.71 -18.60
CA GLY A 69 -17.16 28.29 -19.27
C GLY A 69 -16.93 27.69 -20.66
N GLU A 70 -15.68 27.45 -21.03
CA GLU A 70 -15.28 26.81 -22.27
C GLU A 70 -14.81 25.37 -21.97
N ASP A 71 -15.25 24.43 -22.78
CA ASP A 71 -14.90 23.01 -22.65
C ASP A 71 -13.44 22.66 -23.06
N LEU A 72 -12.64 23.69 -23.37
CA LEU A 72 -11.27 23.54 -23.88
C LEU A 72 -10.37 22.67 -22.99
N PHE A 73 -10.55 22.72 -21.68
CA PHE A 73 -9.75 21.95 -20.73
C PHE A 73 -10.48 20.73 -20.16
N SER A 74 -11.74 20.53 -20.50
CA SER A 74 -12.57 19.44 -20.00
C SER A 74 -11.99 18.07 -20.41
N GLU A 75 -11.62 17.93 -21.68
CA GLU A 75 -11.03 16.70 -22.21
C GLU A 75 -9.67 16.39 -21.59
N PHE A 76 -8.85 17.42 -21.37
CA PHE A 76 -7.55 17.27 -20.71
C PHE A 76 -7.71 16.81 -19.25
N ALA A 77 -8.68 17.36 -18.54
CA ALA A 77 -8.99 16.93 -17.18
C ALA A 77 -9.49 15.49 -17.13
N GLU A 78 -10.29 15.07 -18.10
CA GLU A 78 -10.76 13.68 -18.20
C GLU A 78 -9.61 12.72 -18.51
N LEU A 79 -8.69 13.10 -19.37
CA LEU A 79 -7.47 12.33 -19.62
C LEU A 79 -6.62 12.18 -18.36
N LEU A 80 -6.43 13.26 -17.59
CA LEU A 80 -5.71 13.20 -16.32
C LEU A 80 -6.40 12.26 -15.34
N GLU A 81 -7.71 12.31 -15.20
CA GLU A 81 -8.47 11.42 -14.35
C GLU A 81 -8.30 9.95 -14.75
N LYS A 82 -8.44 9.65 -16.04
CA LYS A 82 -8.21 8.30 -16.57
C LYS A 82 -6.77 7.83 -16.33
N CYS A 83 -5.79 8.70 -16.52
CA CYS A 83 -4.39 8.40 -16.29
C CYS A 83 -4.11 8.08 -14.82
N ILE A 84 -4.66 8.85 -13.88
CA ILE A 84 -4.56 8.61 -12.45
C ILE A 84 -5.21 7.27 -12.09
N GLN A 85 -6.43 7.00 -12.56
CA GLN A 85 -7.14 5.76 -12.28
C GLN A 85 -6.42 4.55 -12.88
N TRP A 86 -5.88 4.67 -14.08
CA TRP A 86 -5.12 3.61 -14.72
C TRP A 86 -3.82 3.33 -13.97
N SER A 87 -3.11 4.38 -13.56
CA SER A 87 -1.89 4.26 -12.74
C SER A 87 -2.16 3.56 -11.41
N LEU A 88 -3.26 3.89 -10.72
CA LEU A 88 -3.66 3.20 -9.48
C LEU A 88 -3.94 1.72 -9.71
N LYS A 89 -4.70 1.39 -10.75
CA LYS A 89 -5.02 0.00 -11.10
C LYS A 89 -3.77 -0.79 -11.47
N SER A 90 -2.88 -0.23 -12.28
CA SER A 90 -1.64 -0.90 -12.69
C SER A 90 -0.71 -1.13 -11.50
N MET A 91 -0.67 -0.19 -10.55
CA MET A 91 0.11 -0.30 -9.32
C MET A 91 -0.38 -1.45 -8.43
N ILE A 92 -1.70 -1.53 -8.22
CA ILE A 92 -2.31 -2.64 -7.47
C ILE A 92 -2.03 -3.98 -8.18
N ALA A 93 -2.20 -4.03 -9.50
CA ALA A 93 -1.94 -5.23 -10.29
C ALA A 93 -0.46 -5.65 -10.23
N ALA A 94 0.47 -4.70 -10.34
CA ALA A 94 1.91 -4.97 -10.25
C ALA A 94 2.30 -5.52 -8.87
N VAL A 95 1.87 -4.87 -7.79
CA VAL A 95 2.15 -5.31 -6.42
C VAL A 95 1.52 -6.68 -6.15
N SER A 96 0.27 -6.89 -6.55
CA SER A 96 -0.41 -8.18 -6.40
C SER A 96 0.27 -9.26 -7.25
N GLY A 97 0.69 -8.96 -8.48
CA GLY A 97 1.38 -9.88 -9.36
C GLY A 97 2.73 -10.33 -8.80
N ILE A 98 3.57 -9.38 -8.34
CA ILE A 98 4.84 -9.70 -7.66
C ILE A 98 4.57 -10.56 -6.42
N SER A 99 3.50 -10.26 -5.71
CA SER A 99 3.08 -10.98 -4.50
C SER A 99 2.72 -12.44 -4.80
N LEU A 100 1.94 -12.68 -5.85
CA LEU A 100 1.56 -14.02 -6.29
C LEU A 100 2.78 -14.83 -6.74
N ILE A 101 3.66 -14.25 -7.56
CA ILE A 101 4.89 -14.92 -8.03
C ILE A 101 5.74 -15.36 -6.83
N ARG A 102 5.88 -14.53 -5.82
CA ARG A 102 6.62 -14.88 -4.59
C ARG A 102 5.95 -16.01 -3.82
N GLY A 103 4.63 -15.98 -3.69
CA GLY A 103 3.87 -17.03 -3.00
C GLY A 103 4.07 -18.41 -3.66
N PHE A 104 4.28 -18.46 -4.98
CA PHE A 104 4.57 -19.71 -5.69
C PHE A 104 6.04 -20.12 -5.62
N LEU A 105 6.98 -19.17 -5.58
CA LEU A 105 8.42 -19.46 -5.56
C LEU A 105 8.91 -19.95 -4.19
N ASN A 106 8.30 -19.47 -3.09
CA ASN A 106 8.75 -19.83 -1.74
C ASN A 106 8.69 -21.32 -1.43
N PRO A 107 7.57 -22.03 -1.60
CA PRO A 107 7.53 -23.46 -1.33
C PRO A 107 8.50 -24.26 -2.22
N ALA A 108 8.77 -23.78 -3.44
CA ALA A 108 9.73 -24.44 -4.34
C ALA A 108 11.18 -24.27 -3.86
N ILE A 109 11.54 -23.09 -3.34
CA ILE A 109 12.89 -22.82 -2.83
C ILE A 109 13.10 -23.52 -1.48
N ASP A 110 12.10 -23.57 -0.62
CA ASP A 110 12.19 -24.21 0.69
C ASP A 110 12.25 -25.73 0.58
N SER A 111 11.54 -26.33 -0.36
CA SER A 111 11.64 -27.78 -0.64
C SER A 111 13.04 -28.16 -1.16
N LEU A 112 13.67 -27.33 -1.99
CA LEU A 112 15.04 -27.55 -2.45
C LEU A 112 16.06 -27.42 -1.32
N LYS A 113 15.87 -26.47 -0.39
CA LYS A 113 16.76 -26.26 0.76
C LYS A 113 16.61 -27.35 1.80
N MET A 114 15.40 -27.82 2.08
CA MET A 114 15.15 -28.92 3.01
C MET A 114 15.80 -30.22 2.51
N THR A 115 15.78 -30.48 1.21
CA THR A 115 16.44 -31.65 0.61
C THR A 115 17.97 -31.55 0.68
N ALA A 116 18.53 -30.34 0.58
CA ALA A 116 19.99 -30.14 0.66
C ALA A 116 20.50 -30.12 2.13
N ALA A 117 19.74 -29.52 3.06
CA ALA A 117 20.11 -29.42 4.47
C ALA A 117 19.83 -30.71 5.27
N GLY A 118 18.77 -31.43 4.94
CA GLY A 118 18.41 -32.70 5.61
C GLY A 118 19.47 -33.76 5.44
N ARG A 119 20.13 -33.82 4.28
CA ARG A 119 21.20 -34.81 4.01
C ARG A 119 22.51 -34.55 4.79
N THR A 120 22.73 -33.32 5.28
CA THR A 120 23.97 -32.99 6.00
C THR A 120 23.81 -33.04 7.53
N LEU A 121 22.60 -32.90 8.06
CA LEU A 121 22.34 -32.89 9.51
C LEU A 121 22.03 -34.29 10.09
N GLU A 122 21.51 -35.22 9.27
CA GLU A 122 21.29 -36.62 9.68
C GLU A 122 22.59 -37.43 9.88
N ALA A 123 23.74 -36.87 9.49
CA ALA A 123 25.03 -37.54 9.62
C ALA A 123 25.65 -37.49 11.05
N VAL A 124 25.06 -36.77 12.01
CA VAL A 124 25.58 -36.68 13.38
C VAL A 124 24.49 -37.11 14.39
N PRO A 125 24.40 -38.40 14.69
CA PRO A 125 23.49 -38.88 15.74
C PRO A 125 24.04 -38.42 17.11
N TRP A 126 23.28 -37.72 17.87
CA TRP A 126 23.44 -37.34 19.28
C TRP A 126 23.37 -35.84 19.62
N ILE A 127 23.53 -34.95 18.67
CA ILE A 127 23.37 -33.48 18.90
C ILE A 127 21.95 -33.03 18.58
N GLY A 128 21.15 -33.83 17.85
CA GLY A 128 19.84 -33.47 17.35
C GLY A 128 18.72 -33.35 18.39
N ASP A 129 18.73 -34.22 19.42
CA ASP A 129 17.56 -34.36 20.30
C ASP A 129 17.44 -33.29 21.41
N VAL A 130 18.56 -32.75 21.92
CA VAL A 130 18.54 -31.76 23.00
C VAL A 130 18.58 -30.33 22.45
N ALA A 131 19.29 -30.09 21.35
CA ALA A 131 19.35 -28.81 20.69
C ALA A 131 18.08 -28.52 19.84
N GLY A 132 17.44 -29.56 19.31
CA GLY A 132 16.21 -29.44 18.49
C GLY A 132 15.03 -28.88 19.29
N GLY A 133 14.77 -29.40 20.47
CA GLY A 133 13.60 -29.00 21.27
C GLY A 133 13.63 -27.54 21.73
N THR A 134 14.78 -27.00 22.13
CA THR A 134 14.93 -25.60 22.53
C THR A 134 14.93 -24.64 21.31
N MET A 135 15.49 -25.09 20.19
CA MET A 135 15.52 -24.35 18.94
C MET A 135 14.11 -24.24 18.33
N ASP A 136 13.32 -25.31 18.38
CA ASP A 136 11.94 -25.33 17.89
C ASP A 136 11.02 -24.43 18.73
N VAL A 137 11.18 -24.41 20.05
CA VAL A 137 10.45 -23.47 20.92
C VAL A 137 10.86 -22.05 20.67
N ALA A 138 12.15 -21.76 20.52
CA ALA A 138 12.63 -20.41 20.20
C ALA A 138 12.13 -19.95 18.82
N LEU A 139 12.13 -20.81 17.80
CA LEU A 139 11.57 -20.54 16.49
C LEU A 139 10.06 -20.34 16.56
N GLY A 140 9.34 -21.14 17.33
CA GLY A 140 7.89 -20.99 17.52
C GLY A 140 7.53 -19.65 18.16
N VAL A 141 8.25 -19.24 19.20
CA VAL A 141 8.07 -17.91 19.83
C VAL A 141 8.41 -16.78 18.86
N ALA A 142 9.48 -16.92 18.10
CA ALA A 142 9.87 -15.91 17.09
C ALA A 142 8.79 -15.75 15.98
N VAL A 143 8.18 -16.85 15.53
CA VAL A 143 7.08 -16.83 14.56
C VAL A 143 5.82 -16.18 15.15
N LEU A 144 5.48 -16.48 16.41
CA LEU A 144 4.34 -15.85 17.09
C LEU A 144 4.54 -14.34 17.27
N LEU A 145 5.72 -13.92 17.72
CA LEU A 145 6.06 -12.51 17.87
C LEU A 145 5.98 -11.76 16.52
N LYS A 146 6.54 -12.35 15.49
CA LYS A 146 6.53 -11.78 14.14
C LYS A 146 5.11 -11.62 13.59
N ASN A 147 4.28 -12.66 13.70
CA ASN A 147 2.89 -12.58 13.25
C ASN A 147 2.10 -11.56 14.08
N GLY A 148 2.33 -11.49 15.39
CA GLY A 148 1.73 -10.50 16.28
C GLY A 148 2.11 -9.06 15.89
N ILE A 149 3.38 -8.79 15.65
CA ILE A 149 3.87 -7.47 15.23
C ILE A 149 3.31 -7.12 13.84
N GLY A 150 3.24 -8.07 12.91
CA GLY A 150 2.69 -7.85 11.57
C GLY A 150 1.22 -7.49 11.58
N VAL A 151 0.41 -8.23 12.34
CA VAL A 151 -1.02 -7.94 12.51
C VAL A 151 -1.23 -6.60 13.20
N ALA A 152 -0.49 -6.32 14.28
CA ALA A 152 -0.56 -5.04 14.99
C ALA A 152 -0.18 -3.87 14.05
N GLY A 153 0.87 -4.04 13.25
CA GLY A 153 1.28 -3.06 12.24
C GLY A 153 0.22 -2.80 11.17
N MET A 154 -0.43 -3.84 10.67
CA MET A 154 -1.53 -3.70 9.70
C MET A 154 -2.72 -2.93 10.30
N ILE A 155 -3.12 -3.27 11.52
CA ILE A 155 -4.21 -2.57 12.22
C ILE A 155 -3.84 -1.11 12.46
N PHE A 156 -2.63 -0.84 12.92
CA PHE A 156 -2.15 0.51 13.18
C PHE A 156 -2.16 1.38 11.92
N ILE A 157 -1.64 0.88 10.79
CA ILE A 157 -1.64 1.59 9.51
C ILE A 157 -3.06 1.80 8.99
N ALA A 158 -3.93 0.79 9.11
CA ALA A 158 -5.33 0.90 8.70
C ALA A 158 -6.06 2.00 9.50
N VAL A 159 -5.87 2.05 10.81
CA VAL A 159 -6.47 3.08 11.68
C VAL A 159 -5.94 4.48 11.35
N LEU A 160 -4.62 4.62 11.15
CA LEU A 160 -4.02 5.91 10.77
C LEU A 160 -4.51 6.41 9.41
N ALA A 161 -4.69 5.51 8.45
CA ALA A 161 -5.20 5.85 7.13
C ALA A 161 -6.70 6.18 7.13
N LEU A 162 -7.44 5.65 8.10
CA LEU A 162 -8.88 5.87 8.23
C LEU A 162 -9.19 7.34 8.54
N ILE A 163 -8.33 8.03 9.30
CA ILE A 163 -8.49 9.45 9.66
C ILE A 163 -8.58 10.34 8.42
N PRO A 164 -7.56 10.41 7.53
CA PRO A 164 -7.63 11.24 6.33
C PRO A 164 -8.68 10.74 5.33
N LEU A 165 -8.92 9.43 5.28
CA LEU A 165 -9.93 8.86 4.38
C LEU A 165 -11.33 9.35 4.73
N VAL A 166 -11.70 9.31 6.01
CA VAL A 166 -13.00 9.82 6.51
C VAL A 166 -13.07 11.33 6.31
N GLU A 167 -12.01 12.09 6.59
CA GLU A 167 -11.97 13.55 6.41
C GLU A 167 -12.27 13.93 4.95
N PHE A 168 -11.59 13.32 3.99
CA PHE A 168 -11.82 13.61 2.56
C PHE A 168 -13.18 13.11 2.07
N LEU A 169 -13.67 12.00 2.60
CA LEU A 169 -14.99 11.49 2.27
C LEU A 169 -16.10 12.40 2.75
N ILE A 170 -15.98 12.93 3.97
CA ILE A 170 -16.94 13.91 4.52
C ILE A 170 -16.89 15.19 3.68
N LEU A 171 -15.72 15.70 3.34
CA LEU A 171 -15.58 16.88 2.48
C LEU A 171 -16.21 16.65 1.10
N ALA A 172 -15.94 15.51 0.47
CA ALA A 172 -16.54 15.16 -0.81
C ALA A 172 -18.07 15.16 -0.73
N PHE A 173 -18.61 14.54 0.32
CA PHE A 173 -20.06 14.49 0.55
C PHE A 173 -20.66 15.88 0.81
N LEU A 174 -20.02 16.69 1.65
CA LEU A 174 -20.48 18.06 1.95
C LEU A 174 -20.53 18.93 0.68
N TYR A 175 -19.47 18.91 -0.11
CA TYR A 175 -19.47 19.67 -1.38
C TYR A 175 -20.52 19.16 -2.36
N GLN A 176 -20.76 17.86 -2.43
CA GLN A 176 -21.82 17.28 -3.25
C GLN A 176 -23.22 17.74 -2.77
N LEU A 177 -23.42 17.74 -1.46
CA LEU A 177 -24.69 18.17 -0.85
C LEU A 177 -24.91 19.67 -1.07
N VAL A 178 -23.88 20.50 -0.90
CA VAL A 178 -23.96 21.95 -1.17
C VAL A 178 -24.30 22.18 -2.64
N ALA A 179 -23.66 21.46 -3.57
CA ALA A 179 -23.97 21.55 -5.01
C ALA A 179 -25.44 21.24 -5.28
N ALA A 180 -25.99 20.21 -4.67
CA ALA A 180 -27.40 19.82 -4.83
C ALA A 180 -28.38 20.84 -4.24
N LEU A 181 -28.06 21.42 -3.08
CA LEU A 181 -28.92 22.44 -2.45
C LEU A 181 -28.91 23.77 -3.17
N VAL A 182 -27.77 24.15 -3.76
CA VAL A 182 -27.60 25.41 -4.49
C VAL A 182 -28.17 25.32 -5.92
N GLN A 183 -28.28 24.11 -6.47
CA GLN A 183 -28.73 23.88 -7.84
C GLN A 183 -30.02 24.59 -8.24
N PRO A 184 -31.11 24.63 -7.39
CA PRO A 184 -32.36 25.27 -7.81
C PRO A 184 -32.33 26.81 -7.79
N VAL A 185 -31.32 27.42 -7.14
CA VAL A 185 -31.26 28.88 -6.90
C VAL A 185 -30.11 29.54 -7.64
N SER A 186 -29.08 28.78 -8.04
CA SER A 186 -27.83 29.29 -8.60
C SER A 186 -27.64 28.95 -10.07
N ASP A 187 -26.77 29.71 -10.72
CA ASP A 187 -26.33 29.42 -12.08
C ASP A 187 -25.65 28.03 -12.18
N ARG A 188 -25.94 27.34 -13.29
CA ARG A 188 -25.37 26.04 -13.60
C ARG A 188 -23.84 26.00 -13.49
N ARG A 189 -23.16 27.11 -13.81
CA ARG A 189 -21.69 27.22 -13.71
C ARG A 189 -21.19 27.09 -12.30
N ILE A 190 -21.83 27.80 -11.35
CA ILE A 190 -21.43 27.77 -9.93
C ILE A 190 -21.67 26.37 -9.36
N THR A 191 -22.79 25.75 -9.65
CA THR A 191 -23.13 24.40 -9.20
C THR A 191 -22.13 23.38 -9.74
N THR A 192 -21.74 23.51 -11.02
CA THR A 192 -20.73 22.64 -11.62
C THR A 192 -19.37 22.83 -10.97
N CYS A 193 -18.94 24.04 -10.65
CA CYS A 193 -17.67 24.29 -9.95
C CYS A 193 -17.64 23.62 -8.57
N ILE A 194 -18.73 23.70 -7.81
CA ILE A 194 -18.82 23.05 -6.50
C ILE A 194 -18.76 21.52 -6.63
N SER A 195 -19.47 20.97 -7.61
CA SER A 195 -19.45 19.54 -7.91
C SER A 195 -18.08 19.03 -8.33
N VAL A 196 -17.33 19.82 -9.08
CA VAL A 196 -15.95 19.51 -9.49
C VAL A 196 -15.00 19.44 -8.30
N VAL A 197 -15.15 20.31 -7.31
CA VAL A 197 -14.36 20.24 -6.07
C VAL A 197 -14.66 18.92 -5.32
N SER A 198 -15.93 18.52 -5.25
CA SER A 198 -16.31 17.21 -4.70
C SER A 198 -15.62 16.06 -5.43
N SER A 199 -15.60 16.08 -6.77
CA SER A 199 -14.92 15.05 -7.58
C SER A 199 -13.42 14.99 -7.29
N GLY A 200 -12.77 16.11 -7.06
CA GLY A 200 -11.37 16.19 -6.65
C GLY A 200 -11.13 15.49 -5.31
N TYR A 201 -11.98 15.71 -4.32
CA TYR A 201 -11.90 15.01 -3.03
C TYR A 201 -12.17 13.50 -3.17
N GLN A 202 -13.13 13.09 -4.00
CA GLN A 202 -13.38 11.67 -4.29
C GLN A 202 -12.15 11.00 -4.92
N LEU A 203 -11.45 11.70 -5.79
CA LEU A 203 -10.20 11.19 -6.39
C LEU A 203 -9.11 11.01 -5.33
N MET A 204 -8.98 11.97 -4.40
CA MET A 204 -8.07 11.84 -3.25
C MET A 204 -8.41 10.65 -2.37
N VAL A 205 -9.68 10.39 -2.10
CA VAL A 205 -10.14 9.19 -1.35
C VAL A 205 -9.68 7.92 -2.06
N LYS A 206 -9.83 7.84 -3.39
CA LYS A 206 -9.36 6.68 -4.17
C LYS A 206 -7.85 6.49 -4.07
N VAL A 207 -7.07 7.57 -4.14
CA VAL A 207 -5.60 7.51 -4.00
C VAL A 207 -5.20 7.00 -2.62
N ILE A 208 -5.77 7.57 -1.54
CA ILE A 208 -5.45 7.17 -0.16
C ILE A 208 -5.85 5.72 0.09
N ALA A 209 -7.07 5.34 -0.30
CA ALA A 209 -7.56 3.97 -0.12
C ALA A 209 -6.68 2.95 -0.87
N SER A 210 -6.31 3.24 -2.12
CA SER A 210 -5.45 2.37 -2.92
C SER A 210 -4.05 2.26 -2.32
N THR A 211 -3.47 3.36 -1.87
CA THR A 211 -2.14 3.39 -1.22
C THR A 211 -2.16 2.57 0.08
N THR A 212 -3.18 2.76 0.91
CA THR A 212 -3.36 2.01 2.16
C THR A 212 -3.51 0.51 1.89
N LEU A 213 -4.32 0.14 0.89
CA LEU A 213 -4.50 -1.24 0.49
C LEU A 213 -3.18 -1.87 0.04
N LEU A 214 -2.38 -1.16 -0.76
CA LEU A 214 -1.07 -1.63 -1.20
C LEU A 214 -0.11 -1.88 -0.04
N PHE A 215 -0.08 -1.00 0.96
CA PHE A 215 0.76 -1.18 2.15
C PHE A 215 0.30 -2.36 3.02
N VAL A 216 -1.01 -2.45 3.29
CA VAL A 216 -1.58 -3.58 4.04
C VAL A 216 -1.28 -4.90 3.33
N LEU A 217 -1.44 -4.94 2.01
CA LEU A 217 -1.14 -6.12 1.21
C LEU A 217 0.36 -6.46 1.25
N SER A 218 1.24 -5.46 1.21
CA SER A 218 2.70 -5.67 1.32
C SER A 218 3.08 -6.27 2.68
N ILE A 219 2.52 -5.76 3.78
CA ILE A 219 2.77 -6.29 5.13
C ILE A 219 2.19 -7.70 5.29
N ALA A 220 0.94 -7.90 4.86
CA ALA A 220 0.28 -9.21 4.92
C ALA A 220 1.10 -10.27 4.21
N LEU A 221 1.68 -9.92 3.08
CA LEU A 221 2.50 -10.80 2.29
C LEU A 221 3.81 -11.15 2.99
N VAL A 222 4.46 -10.18 3.64
CA VAL A 222 5.65 -10.44 4.45
C VAL A 222 5.34 -11.41 5.57
N VAL A 223 4.24 -11.20 6.27
CA VAL A 223 3.80 -12.10 7.35
C VAL A 223 3.53 -13.50 6.81
N ALA A 224 2.82 -13.62 5.68
CA ALA A 224 2.47 -14.90 5.08
C ALA A 224 3.68 -15.68 4.54
N VAL A 225 4.64 -14.99 3.93
CA VAL A 225 5.82 -15.63 3.31
C VAL A 225 6.85 -16.08 4.34
N THR A 226 6.85 -15.45 5.48
CA THR A 226 7.81 -15.77 6.56
C THR A 226 7.22 -16.69 7.64
N SER A 227 5.95 -17.03 7.54
CA SER A 227 5.26 -18.05 8.35
C SER A 227 5.53 -19.45 7.84
#